data_c877621fd823c11a358230f9cd7415c9
#
_entry.id   c877621fd823c11a358230f9cd7415c9
#
_cell.length_a   1.000
_cell.length_b   1.000
_cell.length_c   1.000
_cell.angle_alpha   90.00
_cell.angle_beta   90.00
_cell.angle_gamma   90.00
#
_symmetry.space_group_name_H-M   'P 1'
#
loop_
_entity.id
_entity.type
_entity.pdbx_description
1 polymer ?
#
loop_
_entity_poly.entity_id
_entity_poly.type
_entity_poly.pdbx_seq_one_letter_code
_entity_poly.pdbx_strand_id
1 'polypeptide(L)'
;MMHMKKVILLCLMLSACSLSRGIEIAELKGKTMNQVEKSYGKPVVVRYEGDHQMWAYKEGACNRLIFFDTTHTVQFAESRGKCG
;
A
#
# COMPACT_ATOMS: atom_id res chain seq x y z
N MET A 1 -18.01 29.56 19.23
CA MET A 1 -17.46 29.09 20.21
C MET A 1 -16.73 27.79 20.19
N MET A 2 -16.61 27.14 21.30
CA MET A 2 -15.83 25.97 21.40
C MET A 2 -16.31 24.82 20.60
N HIS A 3 -17.60 24.75 20.34
CA HIS A 3 -18.10 23.63 19.57
C HIS A 3 -17.53 23.59 18.18
N MET A 4 -17.28 24.75 17.63
CA MET A 4 -16.78 24.78 16.28
C MET A 4 -15.45 24.08 16.14
N LYS A 5 -14.62 24.22 17.12
CA LYS A 5 -13.34 23.59 17.08
C LYS A 5 -13.44 22.09 17.06
N LYS A 6 -14.38 21.56 17.80
CA LYS A 6 -14.54 20.13 17.83
C LYS A 6 -14.99 19.60 16.51
N VAL A 7 -15.81 20.32 15.84
CA VAL A 7 -16.30 19.90 14.54
C VAL A 7 -15.15 19.86 13.55
N ILE A 8 -14.30 20.84 13.62
CA ILE A 8 -13.16 20.88 12.71
C ILE A 8 -12.25 19.70 12.93
N LEU A 9 -12.01 19.35 14.17
CA LEU A 9 -11.19 18.20 14.46
C LEU A 9 -11.76 16.94 13.88
N LEU A 10 -13.04 16.81 13.96
CA LEU A 10 -13.69 15.65 13.43
C LEU A 10 -13.47 15.52 11.95
N CYS A 11 -13.53 16.62 11.25
CA CYS A 11 -13.30 16.61 9.82
C CYS A 11 -11.89 16.13 9.50
N LEU A 12 -10.94 16.52 10.28
CA LEU A 12 -9.59 16.08 10.04
C LEU A 12 -9.45 14.58 10.19
N MET A 13 -10.14 14.03 11.15
CA MET A 13 -10.09 12.59 11.33
C MET A 13 -10.67 11.88 10.14
N LEU A 14 -11.74 12.38 9.60
CA LEU A 14 -12.34 11.76 8.43
C LEU A 14 -11.41 11.83 7.24
N SER A 15 -10.69 12.91 7.13
CA SER A 15 -9.74 13.01 6.05
C SER A 15 -8.71 11.90 6.11
N ALA A 16 -8.29 11.58 7.29
CA ALA A 16 -7.31 10.53 7.46
C ALA A 16 -7.82 9.21 6.93
N CYS A 17 -9.09 8.96 7.04
CA CYS A 17 -9.65 7.71 6.57
C CYS A 17 -9.56 7.55 5.07
N SER A 18 -9.48 8.64 4.35
CA SER A 18 -9.43 8.55 2.90
C SER A 18 -8.10 7.96 2.43
N LEU A 19 -7.17 7.76 3.32
CA LEU A 19 -5.90 7.18 2.95
C LEU A 19 -6.02 5.73 2.57
N SER A 20 -7.14 5.10 2.87
CA SER A 20 -7.30 3.70 2.55
C SER A 20 -7.63 3.44 1.10
N ARG A 21 -7.48 4.41 0.25
CA ARG A 21 -7.89 4.24 -1.13
C ARG A 21 -6.95 3.46 -2.03
N GLY A 22 -5.88 2.95 -1.54
CA GLY A 22 -5.05 2.13 -2.39
C GLY A 22 -3.59 2.17 -2.02
N ILE A 23 -2.80 1.46 -2.81
CA ILE A 23 -1.39 1.32 -2.55
C ILE A 23 -0.61 2.45 -3.21
N GLU A 24 0.18 3.14 -2.41
CA GLU A 24 1.02 4.21 -2.91
C GLU A 24 2.40 3.66 -3.23
N ILE A 25 2.68 3.50 -4.50
CA ILE A 25 3.95 2.94 -4.94
C ILE A 25 5.14 3.70 -4.37
N ALA A 26 5.06 5.01 -4.36
CA ALA A 26 6.19 5.83 -3.93
C ALA A 26 6.55 5.63 -2.47
N GLU A 27 5.61 5.19 -1.67
CA GLU A 27 5.85 5.02 -0.25
C GLU A 27 6.29 3.62 0.14
N LEU A 28 6.34 2.72 -0.82
CA LEU A 28 6.65 1.33 -0.53
C LEU A 28 8.12 1.04 -0.38
N LYS A 29 8.94 1.77 -1.09
CA LYS A 29 10.36 1.47 -1.10
C LYS A 29 10.95 1.46 0.32
N GLY A 30 11.64 0.39 0.64
CA GLY A 30 12.24 0.26 1.96
C GLY A 30 11.35 -0.35 3.01
N LYS A 31 10.10 -0.57 2.71
CA LYS A 31 9.19 -1.21 3.66
C LYS A 31 9.45 -2.71 3.70
N THR A 32 9.22 -3.33 4.86
CA THR A 32 9.38 -4.76 4.97
C THR A 32 8.11 -5.48 4.54
N MET A 33 8.23 -6.78 4.30
CA MET A 33 7.05 -7.58 3.99
C MET A 33 5.98 -7.46 5.06
N ASN A 34 6.39 -7.48 6.33
CA ASN A 34 5.42 -7.36 7.41
C ASN A 34 4.69 -6.04 7.37
N GLN A 35 5.40 -4.97 7.06
CA GLN A 35 4.76 -3.66 6.97
C GLN A 35 3.80 -3.59 5.81
N VAL A 36 4.16 -4.19 4.68
CA VAL A 36 3.29 -4.20 3.51
C VAL A 36 2.02 -5.01 3.81
N GLU A 37 2.19 -6.19 4.38
CA GLU A 37 1.04 -7.02 4.70
C GLU A 37 0.14 -6.36 5.73
N LYS A 38 0.73 -5.68 6.69
CA LYS A 38 -0.05 -5.01 7.71
C LYS A 38 -0.88 -3.88 7.12
N SER A 39 -0.33 -3.19 6.14
CA SER A 39 -0.99 -2.04 5.54
C SER A 39 -2.01 -2.43 4.48
N TYR A 40 -1.72 -3.46 3.70
CA TYR A 40 -2.54 -3.77 2.53
C TYR A 40 -3.12 -5.17 2.53
N GLY A 41 -2.83 -5.97 3.54
CA GLY A 41 -3.36 -7.32 3.63
C GLY A 41 -2.52 -8.29 2.82
N LYS A 42 -3.06 -9.48 2.62
CA LYS A 42 -2.34 -10.51 1.88
C LYS A 42 -2.47 -10.28 0.39
N PRO A 43 -1.38 -10.51 -0.34
CA PRO A 43 -1.43 -10.35 -1.79
C PRO A 43 -2.27 -11.45 -2.43
N VAL A 44 -2.76 -11.21 -3.63
CA VAL A 44 -3.50 -12.23 -4.36
C VAL A 44 -2.57 -13.24 -5.01
N VAL A 45 -1.34 -12.85 -5.29
CA VAL A 45 -0.36 -13.75 -5.88
C VAL A 45 0.98 -13.51 -5.21
N VAL A 46 1.68 -14.59 -4.91
CA VAL A 46 3.05 -14.52 -4.41
C VAL A 46 3.89 -15.36 -5.35
N ARG A 47 4.96 -14.80 -5.86
CA ARG A 47 5.83 -15.48 -6.77
C ARG A 47 7.25 -15.45 -6.24
N TYR A 48 7.93 -16.57 -6.35
CA TYR A 48 9.30 -16.68 -5.88
C TYR A 48 10.24 -16.73 -7.07
N GLU A 49 11.26 -15.88 -7.05
CA GLU A 49 12.26 -15.87 -8.10
C GLU A 49 13.62 -15.88 -7.44
N GLY A 50 14.14 -17.10 -7.21
CA GLY A 50 15.36 -17.25 -6.45
C GLY A 50 15.12 -16.81 -5.03
N ASP A 51 15.92 -15.87 -4.55
CA ASP A 51 15.79 -15.35 -3.21
C ASP A 51 14.87 -14.15 -3.12
N HIS A 52 14.28 -13.78 -4.25
CA HIS A 52 13.39 -12.62 -4.29
C HIS A 52 11.96 -13.08 -4.30
N GLN A 53 11.07 -12.20 -3.86
CA GLN A 53 9.64 -12.45 -3.94
C GLN A 53 8.94 -11.30 -4.64
N MET A 54 7.90 -11.63 -5.37
CA MET A 54 7.05 -10.64 -6.00
C MET A 54 5.63 -10.86 -5.50
N TRP A 55 5.04 -9.82 -4.95
CA TRP A 55 3.66 -9.86 -4.48
C TRP A 55 2.79 -9.05 -5.41
N ALA A 56 1.63 -9.60 -5.75
CA ALA A 56 0.69 -8.90 -6.61
C ALA A 56 -0.58 -8.58 -5.84
N TYR A 57 -0.98 -7.34 -5.93
CA TYR A 57 -2.24 -6.86 -5.37
C TYR A 57 -3.11 -6.39 -6.52
N LYS A 58 -4.39 -6.65 -6.40
CA LYS A 58 -5.31 -6.26 -7.44
C LYS A 58 -6.27 -5.20 -6.92
N GLU A 59 -6.35 -4.09 -7.64
CA GLU A 59 -7.25 -3.01 -7.28
C GLU A 59 -8.09 -2.69 -8.51
N GLY A 60 -9.24 -3.35 -8.64
CA GLY A 60 -10.04 -3.20 -9.85
C GLY A 60 -9.29 -3.68 -11.07
N ALA A 61 -9.09 -2.83 -12.03
CA ALA A 61 -8.35 -3.18 -13.24
C ALA A 61 -6.87 -2.86 -13.12
N CYS A 62 -6.42 -2.46 -11.93
CA CYS A 62 -5.03 -2.13 -11.71
C CYS A 62 -4.35 -3.24 -10.92
N ASN A 63 -3.19 -3.67 -11.39
CA ASN A 63 -2.37 -4.62 -10.68
C ASN A 63 -1.16 -3.92 -10.13
N ARG A 64 -0.92 -4.08 -8.83
CA ARG A 64 0.26 -3.52 -8.18
C ARG A 64 1.22 -4.65 -7.90
N LEU A 65 2.41 -4.56 -8.46
CA LEU A 65 3.43 -5.58 -8.29
C LEU A 65 4.51 -5.03 -7.38
N ILE A 66 4.76 -5.73 -6.29
CA ILE A 66 5.75 -5.30 -5.31
C ILE A 66 6.88 -6.33 -5.29
N PHE A 67 8.09 -5.86 -5.52
CA PHE A 67 9.25 -6.74 -5.59
C PHE A 67 10.11 -6.56 -4.34
N PHE A 68 10.35 -7.67 -3.66
CA PHE A 68 11.15 -7.68 -2.43
C PHE A 68 12.53 -8.24 -2.73
N ASP A 69 13.52 -7.68 -2.08
CA ASP A 69 14.89 -8.18 -2.20
C ASP A 69 15.13 -9.32 -1.22
N THR A 70 16.38 -9.78 -1.13
CA THR A 70 16.71 -10.92 -0.30
C THR A 70 16.54 -10.64 1.19
N THR A 71 16.45 -9.41 1.59
CA THR A 71 16.23 -9.06 2.99
C THR A 71 14.76 -8.85 3.30
N HIS A 72 13.89 -9.22 2.36
CA HIS A 72 12.44 -9.08 2.53
C HIS A 72 12.00 -7.62 2.66
N THR A 73 12.69 -6.76 1.93
CA THR A 73 12.39 -5.34 1.91
C THR A 73 12.02 -4.95 0.49
N VAL A 74 11.10 -4.03 0.35
CA VAL A 74 10.66 -3.61 -0.97
C VAL A 74 11.81 -2.97 -1.73
N GLN A 75 12.14 -3.56 -2.86
CA GLN A 75 13.17 -3.05 -3.72
C GLN A 75 12.59 -2.05 -4.71
N PHE A 76 11.49 -2.41 -5.33
CA PHE A 76 10.75 -1.51 -6.18
C PHE A 76 9.34 -2.06 -6.38
N ALA A 77 8.48 -1.25 -6.95
CA ALA A 77 7.11 -1.65 -7.22
C ALA A 77 6.66 -0.99 -8.51
N GLU A 78 5.70 -1.59 -9.17
CA GLU A 78 5.18 -1.03 -10.41
C GLU A 78 3.68 -1.30 -10.50
N SER A 79 3.01 -0.56 -11.37
CA SER A 79 1.58 -0.70 -11.58
C SER A 79 1.34 -1.09 -13.03
N ARG A 80 0.39 -1.99 -13.25
CA ARG A 80 0.03 -2.43 -14.58
C ARG A 80 -1.47 -2.43 -14.73
N GLY A 81 -1.92 -2.16 -15.94
CA GLY A 81 -3.33 -2.10 -16.23
C GLY A 81 -3.86 -0.71 -16.08
N LYS A 82 -5.12 -0.60 -15.76
CA LYS A 82 -5.75 0.70 -15.62
C LYS A 82 -5.60 1.20 -14.20
N CYS A 83 -4.55 1.93 -13.96
CA CYS A 83 -4.23 2.44 -12.65
C CYS A 83 -4.33 3.95 -12.68
N GLY A 84 -5.42 4.41 -12.41
CA GLY A 84 -5.57 5.72 -12.55
C GLY A 84 -5.72 6.74 -11.80
#